data_413feded217abec6bc9c1e56d0d88f8d
#
_entry.id   413feded217abec6bc9c1e56d0d88f8d
#
_cell.length_a   1.000
_cell.length_b   1.000
_cell.length_c   1.000
_cell.angle_alpha   90.00
_cell.angle_beta   90.00
_cell.angle_gamma   90.00
#
_symmetry.space_group_name_H-M   'P 1'
#
loop_
_entity.id
_entity.type
_entity.pdbx_description
1 polymer ?
#
loop_
_entity_poly.entity_id
_entity_poly.type
_entity_poly.pdbx_seq_one_letter_code
_entity_poly.pdbx_strand_id
1 'polypeptide(L)'
;GKNIAVVSPRDNLVFEYGDKIVLDNLVSIEDGYLINGDKEYDYKDTGEQTVTIDYQDTKKHKGKYDVIINIVDSVKPVLSISNNLYVLKDNGIDVCKRAFYADNADRNVTCQVMGDIDTTKEGKYKVNVKVTDASGNYVDKDVIVNVIEKFEETPEVEIVPDKIEDMILKYKTKNTLIGIDVSNHQGDIDWESVKNSGVEFVFIRIGFGHNREAKIMEDEKFRQNLEGARNVGLKVGLYFYSYATEIWE
;
A
#
# COMPACT_ATOMS: atom_id res chain seq x y z
N GLY A 1 -47.77 -3.13 24.70
CA GLY A 1 -47.94 -4.51 24.23
C GLY A 1 -46.59 -5.22 24.21
N LYS A 2 -46.62 -6.55 24.11
CA LYS A 2 -45.37 -7.34 23.95
C LYS A 2 -44.96 -7.28 22.48
N ASN A 3 -43.66 -7.20 22.21
CA ASN A 3 -43.11 -7.29 20.86
C ASN A 3 -43.39 -8.68 20.29
N ILE A 4 -43.89 -8.75 19.06
CA ILE A 4 -44.28 -9.99 18.38
C ILE A 4 -43.28 -10.41 17.29
N ALA A 5 -42.32 -9.56 16.92
CA ALA A 5 -41.36 -9.90 15.90
C ALA A 5 -40.45 -11.06 16.37
N VAL A 6 -40.14 -11.96 15.45
CA VAL A 6 -39.21 -13.06 15.65
C VAL A 6 -37.95 -12.75 14.80
N VAL A 7 -36.83 -12.61 15.48
CA VAL A 7 -35.54 -12.36 14.84
C VAL A 7 -34.66 -13.60 15.01
N SER A 8 -34.05 -14.06 13.95
CA SER A 8 -33.10 -15.18 13.97
C SER A 8 -31.87 -14.90 13.12
N PRO A 9 -30.70 -15.41 13.52
CA PRO A 9 -29.48 -15.22 12.74
C PRO A 9 -29.59 -15.99 11.42
N ARG A 10 -28.96 -15.46 10.37
CA ARG A 10 -28.73 -16.22 9.14
C ARG A 10 -27.58 -17.20 9.30
N ASP A 11 -27.50 -18.17 8.41
CA ASP A 11 -26.39 -19.12 8.35
C ASP A 11 -25.13 -18.45 7.80
N ASN A 12 -23.95 -19.02 8.13
CA ASN A 12 -22.64 -18.66 7.58
C ASN A 12 -22.24 -17.18 7.80
N LEU A 13 -22.36 -16.70 9.04
CA LEU A 13 -21.97 -15.35 9.44
C LEU A 13 -20.45 -15.23 9.63
N VAL A 14 -19.69 -15.69 8.64
CA VAL A 14 -18.22 -15.57 8.54
C VAL A 14 -17.91 -14.68 7.35
N PHE A 15 -17.15 -13.65 7.57
CA PHE A 15 -16.80 -12.63 6.58
C PHE A 15 -15.30 -12.48 6.48
N GLU A 16 -14.79 -12.23 5.28
CA GLU A 16 -13.39 -11.91 5.09
C GLU A 16 -13.11 -10.46 5.53
N TYR A 17 -11.94 -10.19 6.09
CA TYR A 17 -11.55 -8.84 6.46
C TYR A 17 -11.53 -7.93 5.22
N GLY A 18 -12.26 -6.82 5.30
CA GLY A 18 -12.50 -5.90 4.19
C GLY A 18 -13.86 -6.05 3.51
N ASP A 19 -14.63 -7.10 3.86
CA ASP A 19 -15.99 -7.27 3.35
C ASP A 19 -16.92 -6.19 3.88
N LYS A 20 -17.84 -5.75 3.04
CA LYS A 20 -18.96 -4.89 3.43
C LYS A 20 -20.07 -5.71 4.05
N ILE A 21 -20.34 -5.48 5.32
CA ILE A 21 -21.33 -6.22 6.10
C ILE A 21 -22.57 -5.34 6.31
N VAL A 22 -23.65 -5.63 5.58
CA VAL A 22 -24.92 -4.92 5.73
C VAL A 22 -25.77 -5.62 6.78
N LEU A 23 -26.36 -4.88 7.71
CA LEU A 23 -27.09 -5.43 8.86
C LEU A 23 -28.28 -6.34 8.44
N ASP A 24 -28.98 -6.01 7.37
CA ASP A 24 -30.07 -6.85 6.82
C ASP A 24 -29.60 -8.25 6.40
N ASN A 25 -28.32 -8.42 6.13
CA ASN A 25 -27.75 -9.70 5.73
C ASN A 25 -27.40 -10.62 6.92
N LEU A 26 -27.49 -10.11 8.15
CA LEU A 26 -27.07 -10.86 9.35
C LEU A 26 -28.22 -11.65 9.96
N VAL A 27 -29.46 -11.22 9.80
CA VAL A 27 -30.63 -11.81 10.44
C VAL A 27 -31.79 -11.94 9.47
N SER A 28 -32.72 -12.83 9.78
CA SER A 28 -34.07 -12.85 9.23
C SER A 28 -35.05 -12.36 10.29
N ILE A 29 -36.12 -11.71 9.86
CA ILE A 29 -37.15 -11.18 10.77
C ILE A 29 -38.55 -11.51 10.23
N GLU A 30 -39.41 -12.00 11.12
CA GLU A 30 -40.83 -12.21 10.86
C GLU A 30 -41.63 -11.23 11.70
N ASP A 31 -42.80 -10.81 11.22
CA ASP A 31 -43.70 -9.86 11.88
C ASP A 31 -43.06 -8.52 12.29
N GLY A 32 -41.99 -8.10 11.55
CA GLY A 32 -41.27 -6.86 11.84
C GLY A 32 -40.30 -6.48 10.74
N TYR A 33 -39.43 -5.48 11.05
CA TYR A 33 -38.40 -5.01 10.16
C TYR A 33 -37.20 -4.43 10.96
N LEU A 34 -36.03 -4.35 10.33
CA LEU A 34 -34.84 -3.73 10.93
C LEU A 34 -34.92 -2.20 10.79
N ILE A 35 -34.62 -1.49 11.86
CA ILE A 35 -34.69 -0.01 11.88
C ILE A 35 -33.54 0.58 11.05
N ASN A 36 -32.37 -0.10 11.03
CA ASN A 36 -31.17 0.36 10.37
C ASN A 36 -30.57 -0.73 9.46
N GLY A 37 -31.45 -1.55 8.81
CA GLY A 37 -31.01 -2.72 8.06
C GLY A 37 -30.08 -2.43 6.89
N ASP A 38 -30.21 -1.28 6.27
CA ASP A 38 -29.39 -0.79 5.15
C ASP A 38 -27.99 -0.30 5.56
N LYS A 39 -27.75 -0.16 6.87
CA LYS A 39 -26.44 0.27 7.36
C LYS A 39 -25.39 -0.80 7.25
N GLU A 40 -24.16 -0.38 6.96
CA GLU A 40 -22.97 -1.21 7.04
C GLU A 40 -22.49 -1.28 8.50
N TYR A 41 -22.05 -2.46 8.92
CA TYR A 41 -21.36 -2.65 10.20
C TYR A 41 -19.90 -2.26 10.04
N ASP A 42 -19.44 -1.33 10.85
CA ASP A 42 -18.05 -0.88 10.88
C ASP A 42 -17.27 -1.74 11.89
N TYR A 43 -16.21 -2.40 11.41
CA TYR A 43 -15.32 -3.23 12.22
C TYR A 43 -13.86 -2.88 11.91
N LYS A 44 -12.97 -3.15 12.87
CA LYS A 44 -11.55 -2.80 12.76
C LYS A 44 -10.62 -4.01 12.89
N ASP A 45 -11.10 -5.05 13.53
CA ASP A 45 -10.29 -6.20 13.91
C ASP A 45 -10.94 -7.49 13.42
N THR A 46 -10.14 -8.53 13.22
CA THR A 46 -10.57 -9.90 12.98
C THR A 46 -11.10 -10.55 14.26
N GLY A 47 -11.76 -11.70 14.14
CA GLY A 47 -12.30 -12.48 15.24
C GLY A 47 -13.81 -12.34 15.43
N GLU A 48 -14.30 -12.96 16.52
CA GLU A 48 -15.70 -12.94 16.89
C GLU A 48 -16.14 -11.55 17.34
N GLN A 49 -17.29 -11.10 16.82
CA GLN A 49 -17.86 -9.81 17.16
C GLN A 49 -19.36 -9.94 17.38
N THR A 50 -19.89 -9.22 18.36
CA THR A 50 -21.31 -9.13 18.62
C THR A 50 -21.87 -7.86 18.00
N VAL A 51 -22.82 -8.04 17.08
CA VAL A 51 -23.51 -6.95 16.39
C VAL A 51 -24.92 -6.81 16.95
N THR A 52 -25.24 -5.67 17.51
CA THR A 52 -26.60 -5.38 18.01
C THR A 52 -27.47 -4.81 16.90
N ILE A 53 -28.54 -5.50 16.61
CA ILE A 53 -29.54 -5.14 15.59
C ILE A 53 -30.75 -4.49 16.28
N ASP A 54 -31.08 -3.28 15.85
CA ASP A 54 -32.32 -2.61 16.27
C ASP A 54 -33.46 -2.97 15.32
N TYR A 55 -34.57 -3.46 15.86
CA TYR A 55 -35.74 -3.85 15.07
C TYR A 55 -37.05 -3.32 15.66
N GLN A 56 -38.10 -3.37 14.88
CA GLN A 56 -39.43 -2.96 15.26
C GLN A 56 -40.47 -3.94 14.69
N ASP A 57 -41.45 -4.34 15.52
CA ASP A 57 -42.54 -5.16 15.09
C ASP A 57 -43.61 -4.38 14.29
N THR A 58 -44.57 -5.07 13.69
CA THR A 58 -45.66 -4.48 12.93
C THR A 58 -46.58 -3.61 13.80
N LYS A 59 -46.53 -3.73 15.13
CA LYS A 59 -47.27 -2.95 16.13
C LYS A 59 -46.45 -1.80 16.71
N LYS A 60 -45.28 -1.51 16.14
CA LYS A 60 -44.35 -0.44 16.53
C LYS A 60 -43.63 -0.63 17.87
N HIS A 61 -43.60 -1.86 18.42
CA HIS A 61 -42.74 -2.13 19.58
C HIS A 61 -41.30 -2.38 19.12
N LYS A 62 -40.36 -1.64 19.72
CA LYS A 62 -38.94 -1.75 19.42
C LYS A 62 -38.29 -2.88 20.21
N GLY A 63 -37.27 -3.49 19.63
CA GLY A 63 -36.43 -4.50 20.26
C GLY A 63 -35.00 -4.41 19.79
N LYS A 64 -34.12 -5.15 20.47
CA LYS A 64 -32.72 -5.36 20.11
C LYS A 64 -32.44 -6.84 20.04
N TYR A 65 -31.58 -7.21 19.09
CA TYR A 65 -31.13 -8.58 18.90
C TYR A 65 -29.63 -8.59 18.69
N ASP A 66 -28.92 -9.38 19.49
CA ASP A 66 -27.48 -9.54 19.35
C ASP A 66 -27.19 -10.76 18.48
N VAL A 67 -26.43 -10.53 17.41
CA VAL A 67 -25.96 -11.59 16.52
C VAL A 67 -24.45 -11.65 16.57
N ILE A 68 -23.91 -12.86 16.59
CA ILE A 68 -22.46 -13.10 16.58
C ILE A 68 -22.04 -13.34 15.14
N ILE A 69 -21.04 -12.61 14.70
CA ILE A 69 -20.36 -12.77 13.41
C ILE A 69 -18.89 -13.08 13.66
N ASN A 70 -18.22 -13.67 12.69
CA ASN A 70 -16.78 -13.89 12.75
C ASN A 70 -16.08 -13.27 11.55
N ILE A 71 -15.14 -12.37 11.80
CA ILE A 71 -14.29 -11.75 10.78
C ILE A 71 -13.01 -12.56 10.70
N VAL A 72 -12.75 -13.15 9.55
CA VAL A 72 -11.54 -13.93 9.29
C VAL A 72 -10.62 -13.18 8.34
N ASP A 73 -9.36 -13.53 8.39
CA ASP A 73 -8.37 -13.08 7.42
C ASP A 73 -7.68 -14.31 6.81
N SER A 74 -7.90 -14.52 5.53
CA SER A 74 -7.28 -15.59 4.75
C SER A 74 -6.29 -15.06 3.70
N VAL A 75 -6.09 -13.74 3.65
CA VAL A 75 -5.17 -13.07 2.74
C VAL A 75 -3.76 -13.20 3.28
N LYS A 76 -2.83 -13.56 2.40
CA LYS A 76 -1.41 -13.64 2.77
C LYS A 76 -0.78 -12.25 2.81
N PRO A 77 0.17 -12.01 3.72
CA PRO A 77 0.94 -10.78 3.69
C PRO A 77 1.75 -10.65 2.39
N VAL A 78 2.05 -9.42 2.00
CA VAL A 78 2.95 -9.13 0.88
C VAL A 78 4.39 -9.04 1.38
N LEU A 79 5.33 -9.50 0.56
CA LEU A 79 6.77 -9.43 0.83
C LEU A 79 7.51 -8.92 -0.41
N SER A 80 8.24 -7.83 -0.25
CA SER A 80 9.15 -7.29 -1.24
C SER A 80 10.57 -7.23 -0.68
N ILE A 81 11.47 -8.02 -1.27
CA ILE A 81 12.89 -8.05 -0.91
C ILE A 81 13.72 -8.39 -2.15
N SER A 82 14.90 -7.82 -2.27
CA SER A 82 15.84 -8.13 -3.35
C SER A 82 16.25 -9.60 -3.30
N ASN A 83 16.37 -10.24 -4.47
CA ASN A 83 16.89 -11.60 -4.57
C ASN A 83 18.36 -11.73 -4.12
N ASN A 84 19.11 -10.61 -4.20
CA ASN A 84 20.50 -10.53 -3.77
C ASN A 84 20.68 -9.36 -2.83
N LEU A 85 21.18 -9.63 -1.65
CA LEU A 85 21.64 -8.64 -0.68
C LEU A 85 23.15 -8.67 -0.60
N TYR A 86 23.76 -7.55 -0.24
CA TYR A 86 25.20 -7.41 -0.11
C TYR A 86 25.55 -6.85 1.27
N VAL A 87 26.58 -7.43 1.86
CA VAL A 87 27.14 -6.98 3.14
C VAL A 87 28.66 -7.07 3.06
N LEU A 88 29.35 -6.09 3.64
CA LEU A 88 30.79 -6.16 3.78
C LEU A 88 31.17 -7.21 4.82
N LYS A 89 32.25 -7.92 4.56
CA LYS A 89 32.84 -8.87 5.51
C LYS A 89 33.03 -8.22 6.88
N ASP A 90 32.85 -9.00 7.91
CA ASP A 90 32.91 -8.62 9.32
C ASP A 90 31.82 -7.61 9.75
N ASN A 91 30.88 -7.24 8.88
CA ASN A 91 29.72 -6.44 9.22
C ASN A 91 28.49 -7.32 9.47
N GLY A 92 27.64 -6.90 10.39
CA GLY A 92 26.33 -7.54 10.62
C GLY A 92 25.33 -7.19 9.53
N ILE A 93 24.41 -8.11 9.28
CA ILE A 93 23.24 -7.87 8.42
C ILE A 93 21.95 -8.32 9.12
N ASP A 94 20.97 -7.44 9.16
CA ASP A 94 19.59 -7.77 9.51
C ASP A 94 18.79 -7.85 8.21
N VAL A 95 18.51 -9.06 7.77
CA VAL A 95 17.83 -9.31 6.48
C VAL A 95 16.39 -8.80 6.51
N CYS A 96 15.69 -8.90 7.66
CA CYS A 96 14.32 -8.42 7.80
C CYS A 96 14.22 -6.91 7.64
N LYS A 97 15.25 -6.14 8.07
CA LYS A 97 15.31 -4.69 7.82
C LYS A 97 15.56 -4.29 6.37
N ARG A 98 15.88 -5.26 5.51
CA ARG A 98 16.04 -5.08 4.06
C ARG A 98 14.79 -5.46 3.28
N ALA A 99 13.74 -5.93 3.97
CA ALA A 99 12.47 -6.32 3.40
C ALA A 99 11.42 -5.25 3.67
N PHE A 100 10.48 -5.10 2.74
CA PHE A 100 9.22 -4.40 2.93
C PHE A 100 8.11 -5.44 2.95
N TYR A 101 7.28 -5.42 3.97
CA TYR A 101 6.17 -6.34 4.11
C TYR A 101 5.00 -5.66 4.83
N ALA A 102 3.80 -6.05 4.47
CA ALA A 102 2.56 -5.55 5.03
C ALA A 102 1.45 -6.57 4.85
N ASP A 103 0.39 -6.38 5.58
CA ASP A 103 -0.84 -7.16 5.46
C ASP A 103 -2.07 -6.24 5.44
N ASN A 104 -3.20 -6.75 4.92
CA ASN A 104 -4.44 -5.97 4.81
C ASN A 104 -5.21 -5.87 6.13
N ALA A 105 -5.07 -6.86 7.01
CA ALA A 105 -5.79 -6.95 8.29
C ALA A 105 -4.87 -6.77 9.50
N ASP A 106 -3.59 -7.15 9.40
CA ASP A 106 -2.68 -7.21 10.53
C ASP A 106 -1.60 -6.12 10.49
N ARG A 107 -1.48 -5.38 11.60
CA ARG A 107 -0.44 -4.36 11.80
C ARG A 107 0.89 -4.94 12.30
N ASN A 108 0.88 -6.16 12.85
CA ASN A 108 2.02 -6.77 13.51
C ASN A 108 2.52 -8.00 12.74
N VAL A 109 2.77 -7.81 11.45
CA VAL A 109 3.34 -8.85 10.60
C VAL A 109 4.75 -9.20 11.08
N THR A 110 5.04 -10.48 11.23
CA THR A 110 6.34 -10.98 11.71
C THR A 110 7.23 -11.40 10.56
N CYS A 111 8.52 -11.09 10.65
CA CYS A 111 9.53 -11.53 9.70
C CYS A 111 10.53 -12.45 10.38
N GLN A 112 10.83 -13.58 9.74
CA GLN A 112 11.81 -14.57 10.19
C GLN A 112 12.76 -14.91 9.05
N VAL A 113 14.03 -15.12 9.40
CA VAL A 113 15.07 -15.56 8.48
C VAL A 113 15.51 -16.96 8.87
N MET A 114 15.45 -17.88 7.91
CA MET A 114 15.89 -19.27 8.09
C MET A 114 17.13 -19.52 7.24
N GLY A 115 18.19 -20.03 7.85
CA GLY A 115 19.51 -20.25 7.27
C GLY A 115 20.60 -19.44 8.00
N ASP A 116 21.83 -19.84 7.81
CA ASP A 116 22.98 -19.24 8.49
C ASP A 116 23.77 -18.34 7.53
N ILE A 117 24.21 -17.19 8.04
CA ILE A 117 25.06 -16.23 7.32
C ILE A 117 26.35 -16.06 8.14
N ASP A 118 27.47 -16.55 7.63
CA ASP A 118 28.78 -16.31 8.23
C ASP A 118 29.43 -15.07 7.58
N THR A 119 29.18 -13.90 8.18
CA THR A 119 29.72 -12.64 7.65
C THR A 119 31.23 -12.50 7.83
N THR A 120 31.89 -13.40 8.56
CA THR A 120 33.36 -13.39 8.69
C THR A 120 34.06 -14.00 7.47
N LYS A 121 33.31 -14.62 6.58
CA LYS A 121 33.82 -15.28 5.37
C LYS A 121 33.10 -14.78 4.12
N GLU A 122 33.87 -14.43 3.12
CA GLU A 122 33.32 -14.13 1.80
C GLU A 122 32.56 -15.33 1.25
N GLY A 123 31.45 -15.07 0.60
CA GLY A 123 30.66 -16.10 0.00
C GLY A 123 29.21 -15.71 -0.28
N LYS A 124 28.48 -16.69 -0.76
CA LYS A 124 27.03 -16.56 -1.04
C LYS A 124 26.27 -17.46 -0.07
N TYR A 125 25.46 -16.85 0.75
CA TYR A 125 24.66 -17.53 1.76
C TYR A 125 23.19 -17.49 1.35
N LYS A 126 22.61 -18.67 1.13
CA LYS A 126 21.18 -18.76 0.81
C LYS A 126 20.40 -18.79 2.11
N VAL A 127 19.46 -17.88 2.26
CA VAL A 127 18.50 -17.83 3.35
C VAL A 127 17.08 -17.76 2.81
N ASN A 128 16.11 -18.23 3.60
CA ASN A 128 14.71 -18.08 3.31
C ASN A 128 14.13 -17.01 4.25
N VAL A 129 13.46 -16.02 3.68
CA VAL A 129 12.78 -14.95 4.43
C VAL A 129 11.30 -15.26 4.44
N LYS A 130 10.74 -15.48 5.61
CA LYS A 130 9.32 -15.80 5.82
C LYS A 130 8.64 -14.67 6.58
N VAL A 131 7.51 -14.23 6.05
CA VAL A 131 6.66 -13.19 6.65
C VAL A 131 5.30 -13.81 6.98
N THR A 132 4.85 -13.63 8.21
CA THR A 132 3.62 -14.27 8.72
C THR A 132 2.76 -13.22 9.43
N ASP A 133 1.45 -13.18 9.12
CA ASP A 133 0.44 -12.36 9.80
C ASP A 133 -0.05 -13.00 11.12
N ALA A 134 -0.94 -12.34 11.84
CA ALA A 134 -1.52 -12.84 13.09
C ALA A 134 -2.50 -13.98 12.87
N SER A 135 -3.10 -14.09 11.69
CA SER A 135 -4.01 -15.18 11.31
C SER A 135 -3.29 -16.47 10.93
N GLY A 136 -1.94 -16.40 10.77
CA GLY A 136 -1.09 -17.53 10.42
C GLY A 136 -0.88 -17.70 8.92
N ASN A 137 -1.40 -16.80 8.07
CA ASN A 137 -1.07 -16.80 6.65
C ASN A 137 0.36 -16.31 6.46
N TYR A 138 1.05 -16.83 5.45
CA TYR A 138 2.44 -16.46 5.24
C TYR A 138 2.83 -16.45 3.77
N VAL A 139 3.89 -15.72 3.49
CA VAL A 139 4.65 -15.73 2.26
C VAL A 139 6.13 -15.92 2.61
N ASP A 140 6.87 -16.61 1.76
CA ASP A 140 8.31 -16.76 1.94
C ASP A 140 9.05 -16.58 0.62
N LYS A 141 10.36 -16.25 0.71
CA LYS A 141 11.22 -16.01 -0.43
C LYS A 141 12.66 -16.40 -0.12
N ASP A 142 13.28 -17.09 -1.05
CA ASP A 142 14.71 -17.36 -1.02
C ASP A 142 15.51 -16.11 -1.43
N VAL A 143 16.52 -15.78 -0.65
CA VAL A 143 17.40 -14.63 -0.84
C VAL A 143 18.84 -15.07 -0.74
N ILE A 144 19.70 -14.54 -1.59
CA ILE A 144 21.16 -14.73 -1.52
C ILE A 144 21.78 -13.54 -0.83
N VAL A 145 22.46 -13.77 0.28
CA VAL A 145 23.29 -12.77 0.94
C VAL A 145 24.73 -12.97 0.46
N ASN A 146 25.27 -11.96 -0.21
CA ASN A 146 26.63 -11.94 -0.72
C ASN A 146 27.51 -11.20 0.30
N VAL A 147 28.40 -11.93 0.97
CA VAL A 147 29.44 -11.36 1.82
C VAL A 147 30.64 -11.06 0.96
N ILE A 148 31.07 -9.78 0.89
CA ILE A 148 32.12 -9.28 0.01
C ILE A 148 33.15 -8.46 0.79
N GLU A 149 34.41 -8.46 0.35
CA GLU A 149 35.48 -7.63 0.97
C GLU A 149 35.25 -6.12 0.73
N LYS A 150 34.84 -5.78 -0.48
CA LYS A 150 34.56 -4.40 -0.88
C LYS A 150 33.50 -4.37 -1.96
N PHE A 151 32.77 -3.26 -2.03
CA PHE A 151 31.95 -3.00 -3.21
C PHE A 151 32.87 -2.68 -4.39
N GLU A 152 32.57 -3.25 -5.55
CA GLU A 152 33.25 -2.83 -6.78
C GLU A 152 32.95 -1.34 -6.98
N GLU A 153 34.01 -0.55 -7.13
CA GLU A 153 33.84 0.84 -7.57
C GLU A 153 33.28 0.77 -8.99
N THR A 154 32.02 1.15 -9.14
CA THR A 154 31.50 1.43 -10.46
C THR A 154 32.34 2.58 -11.01
N PRO A 155 33.05 2.41 -12.16
CA PRO A 155 33.72 3.55 -12.76
C PRO A 155 32.68 4.68 -12.89
N GLU A 156 33.06 5.91 -12.50
CA GLU A 156 32.27 7.08 -12.80
C GLU A 156 32.07 7.11 -14.31
N VAL A 157 30.94 6.56 -14.74
CA VAL A 157 30.49 6.75 -16.10
C VAL A 157 30.04 8.22 -16.13
N GLU A 158 30.76 9.05 -16.85
CA GLU A 158 30.27 10.38 -17.17
C GLU A 158 28.90 10.22 -17.82
N ILE A 159 27.84 10.43 -17.03
CA ILE A 159 26.47 10.39 -17.53
C ILE A 159 26.33 11.64 -18.40
N VAL A 160 26.59 11.48 -19.69
CA VAL A 160 26.19 12.50 -20.68
C VAL A 160 24.65 12.41 -20.73
N PRO A 161 23.94 13.46 -20.24
CA PRO A 161 22.50 13.41 -20.26
C PRO A 161 22.02 13.30 -21.72
N ASP A 162 21.16 12.32 -21.99
CA ASP A 162 20.49 12.21 -23.28
C ASP A 162 19.71 13.51 -23.54
N LYS A 163 19.87 14.09 -24.73
CA LYS A 163 19.05 15.22 -25.12
C LYS A 163 17.63 14.76 -25.36
N ILE A 164 16.66 15.54 -24.90
CA ILE A 164 15.25 15.17 -25.03
C ILE A 164 14.85 15.00 -26.50
N GLU A 165 15.46 15.73 -27.41
CA GLU A 165 15.25 15.63 -28.85
C GLU A 165 15.65 14.23 -29.37
N ASP A 166 16.76 13.67 -28.88
CA ASP A 166 17.22 12.34 -29.28
C ASP A 166 16.30 11.25 -28.72
N MET A 167 15.80 11.43 -27.49
CA MET A 167 14.80 10.55 -26.89
C MET A 167 13.49 10.58 -27.69
N ILE A 168 13.05 11.75 -28.13
CA ILE A 168 11.85 11.89 -28.95
C ILE A 168 12.04 11.17 -30.29
N LEU A 169 13.15 11.37 -30.96
CA LEU A 169 13.46 10.70 -32.24
C LEU A 169 13.47 9.18 -32.09
N LYS A 170 13.93 8.67 -30.96
CA LYS A 170 14.08 7.23 -30.73
C LYS A 170 12.77 6.54 -30.33
N TYR A 171 11.94 7.18 -29.51
CA TYR A 171 10.81 6.52 -28.83
C TYR A 171 9.44 7.06 -29.21
N LYS A 172 9.35 8.23 -29.87
CA LYS A 172 8.06 8.80 -30.27
C LYS A 172 7.42 8.00 -31.40
N THR A 173 6.17 7.62 -31.18
CA THR A 173 5.32 6.98 -32.19
C THR A 173 3.97 7.69 -32.23
N LYS A 174 3.11 7.32 -33.16
CA LYS A 174 1.73 7.84 -33.24
C LYS A 174 0.88 7.49 -31.98
N ASN A 175 1.30 6.47 -31.22
CA ASN A 175 0.56 5.95 -30.07
C ASN A 175 1.23 6.28 -28.73
N THR A 176 2.31 7.06 -28.73
CA THR A 176 3.05 7.44 -27.51
C THR A 176 3.04 8.94 -27.30
N LEU A 177 2.99 9.37 -26.04
CA LEU A 177 3.23 10.75 -25.64
C LEU A 177 4.58 10.82 -24.94
N ILE A 178 5.30 11.92 -25.12
CA ILE A 178 6.56 12.19 -24.44
C ILE A 178 6.26 13.11 -23.25
N GLY A 179 6.71 12.72 -22.08
CA GLY A 179 6.53 13.49 -20.86
C GLY A 179 7.75 13.47 -19.97
N ILE A 180 7.72 14.33 -18.97
CA ILE A 180 8.72 14.41 -17.90
C ILE A 180 8.00 14.32 -16.55
N ASP A 181 8.73 13.95 -15.51
CA ASP A 181 8.31 14.16 -14.14
C ASP A 181 9.23 15.16 -13.44
N VAL A 182 8.67 15.96 -12.57
CA VAL A 182 9.40 17.06 -11.92
C VAL A 182 9.00 17.20 -10.44
N SER A 183 9.94 17.74 -9.69
CA SER A 183 9.79 18.09 -8.27
C SER A 183 10.64 19.33 -7.96
N ASN A 184 10.86 19.65 -6.69
CA ASN A 184 11.79 20.70 -6.27
C ASN A 184 13.24 20.39 -6.68
N HIS A 185 13.59 19.15 -6.96
CA HIS A 185 14.96 18.75 -7.35
C HIS A 185 15.41 19.36 -8.69
N GLN A 186 14.50 19.70 -9.56
CA GLN A 186 14.80 20.33 -10.85
C GLN A 186 14.99 21.86 -10.73
N GLY A 187 14.74 22.44 -9.54
CA GLY A 187 14.86 23.89 -9.33
C GLY A 187 13.85 24.69 -10.15
N ASP A 188 14.30 25.80 -10.71
CA ASP A 188 13.51 26.65 -11.58
C ASP A 188 13.53 26.13 -13.03
N ILE A 189 12.36 25.92 -13.60
CA ILE A 189 12.18 25.30 -14.91
C ILE A 189 11.72 26.36 -15.91
N ASP A 190 12.42 26.42 -17.05
CA ASP A 190 11.97 27.16 -18.23
C ASP A 190 10.94 26.34 -19.01
N TRP A 191 9.67 26.56 -18.67
CA TRP A 191 8.55 25.82 -19.24
C TRP A 191 8.33 26.04 -20.72
N GLU A 192 8.71 27.21 -21.26
CA GLU A 192 8.67 27.47 -22.71
C GLU A 192 9.69 26.57 -23.43
N SER A 193 10.91 26.49 -22.92
CA SER A 193 11.92 25.58 -23.46
C SER A 193 11.50 24.13 -23.39
N VAL A 194 10.90 23.71 -22.27
CA VAL A 194 10.35 22.34 -22.10
C VAL A 194 9.27 22.06 -23.15
N LYS A 195 8.34 22.98 -23.34
CA LYS A 195 7.29 22.83 -24.37
C LYS A 195 7.85 22.76 -25.77
N ASN A 196 8.79 23.62 -26.08
CA ASN A 196 9.40 23.72 -27.40
C ASN A 196 10.29 22.53 -27.74
N SER A 197 10.81 21.80 -26.77
CA SER A 197 11.57 20.56 -26.97
C SER A 197 10.70 19.36 -27.38
N GLY A 198 9.36 19.50 -27.38
CA GLY A 198 8.44 18.45 -27.81
C GLY A 198 7.83 17.64 -26.68
N VAL A 199 7.97 18.07 -25.43
CA VAL A 199 7.27 17.51 -24.29
C VAL A 199 5.77 17.79 -24.42
N GLU A 200 4.94 16.80 -24.15
CA GLU A 200 3.48 16.85 -24.32
C GLU A 200 2.72 16.82 -22.99
N PHE A 201 3.34 16.24 -21.94
CA PHE A 201 2.78 16.20 -20.60
C PHE A 201 3.87 16.23 -19.53
N VAL A 202 3.46 16.53 -18.30
CA VAL A 202 4.33 16.51 -17.12
C VAL A 202 3.60 15.88 -15.93
N PHE A 203 4.30 15.04 -15.16
CA PHE A 203 3.90 14.68 -13.82
C PHE A 203 4.62 15.58 -12.82
N ILE A 204 3.86 16.23 -11.93
CA ILE A 204 4.39 17.17 -10.93
C ILE A 204 4.19 16.57 -9.56
N ARG A 205 5.26 16.50 -8.74
CA ARG A 205 5.15 16.07 -7.36
C ARG A 205 4.36 17.11 -6.54
N ILE A 206 3.27 16.66 -5.91
CA ILE A 206 2.50 17.50 -4.98
C ILE A 206 3.25 17.66 -3.67
N GLY A 207 3.84 16.56 -3.21
CA GLY A 207 4.50 16.47 -1.92
C GLY A 207 5.03 15.07 -1.66
N PHE A 208 5.47 14.87 -0.43
CA PHE A 208 6.02 13.59 0.01
C PHE A 208 5.71 13.35 1.49
N GLY A 209 5.62 12.06 1.87
CA GLY A 209 5.54 11.65 3.27
C GLY A 209 6.94 11.54 3.87
N HIS A 210 7.07 11.82 5.16
CA HIS A 210 8.30 11.62 5.91
C HIS A 210 8.15 10.43 6.86
N ASN A 211 8.94 9.39 6.64
CA ASN A 211 8.81 8.10 7.33
C ASN A 211 9.10 8.12 8.85
N ARG A 212 9.74 9.17 9.38
CA ARG A 212 10.11 9.24 10.81
C ARG A 212 9.15 10.07 11.64
N GLU A 213 8.35 10.92 11.03
CA GLU A 213 7.51 11.89 11.72
C GLU A 213 6.03 11.79 11.35
N ALA A 214 5.63 10.79 10.54
CA ALA A 214 4.28 10.67 9.97
C ALA A 214 3.75 12.00 9.41
N LYS A 215 4.63 12.76 8.76
CA LYS A 215 4.36 14.12 8.33
C LYS A 215 4.30 14.20 6.82
N ILE A 216 3.22 14.76 6.31
CA ILE A 216 3.07 15.09 4.89
C ILE A 216 3.64 16.48 4.65
N MET A 217 4.50 16.60 3.65
CA MET A 217 5.11 17.88 3.24
C MET A 217 4.72 18.18 1.79
N GLU A 218 4.27 19.41 1.55
CA GLU A 218 4.09 19.90 0.17
C GLU A 218 5.45 20.11 -0.47
N ASP A 219 5.59 19.79 -1.77
CA ASP A 219 6.79 20.09 -2.54
C ASP A 219 6.92 21.61 -2.72
N GLU A 220 8.07 22.17 -2.39
CA GLU A 220 8.30 23.61 -2.39
C GLU A 220 8.08 24.27 -3.76
N LYS A 221 8.27 23.50 -4.85
CA LYS A 221 8.10 23.96 -6.22
C LYS A 221 6.76 23.55 -6.85
N PHE A 222 5.91 22.84 -6.09
CA PHE A 222 4.65 22.31 -6.65
C PHE A 222 3.81 23.38 -7.33
N ARG A 223 3.50 24.45 -6.62
CA ARG A 223 2.61 25.50 -7.15
C ARG A 223 3.21 26.23 -8.33
N GLN A 224 4.51 26.54 -8.25
CA GLN A 224 5.26 27.19 -9.33
C GLN A 224 5.28 26.32 -10.60
N ASN A 225 5.59 25.03 -10.45
CA ASN A 225 5.62 24.08 -11.54
C ASN A 225 4.24 23.86 -12.16
N LEU A 226 3.19 23.77 -11.33
CA LEU A 226 1.82 23.62 -11.81
C LEU A 226 1.38 24.81 -12.66
N GLU A 227 1.64 26.03 -12.19
CA GLU A 227 1.32 27.25 -12.93
C GLU A 227 2.12 27.35 -14.24
N GLY A 228 3.44 27.15 -14.17
CA GLY A 228 4.31 27.23 -15.35
C GLY A 228 3.94 26.23 -16.44
N ALA A 229 3.72 24.97 -16.08
CA ALA A 229 3.33 23.93 -17.04
C ALA A 229 1.96 24.21 -17.69
N ARG A 230 1.00 24.71 -16.92
CA ARG A 230 -0.34 25.07 -17.44
C ARG A 230 -0.29 26.27 -18.36
N ASN A 231 0.51 27.28 -18.06
CA ASN A 231 0.64 28.48 -18.88
C ASN A 231 1.14 28.19 -20.29
N VAL A 232 2.01 27.17 -20.45
CA VAL A 232 2.50 26.72 -21.78
C VAL A 232 1.63 25.62 -22.39
N GLY A 233 0.50 25.28 -21.78
CA GLY A 233 -0.47 24.31 -22.31
C GLY A 233 0.00 22.86 -22.32
N LEU A 234 0.85 22.45 -21.35
CA LEU A 234 1.17 21.06 -21.13
C LEU A 234 0.00 20.34 -20.42
N LYS A 235 -0.19 19.05 -20.73
CA LYS A 235 -1.06 18.19 -19.93
C LYS A 235 -0.37 17.91 -18.60
N VAL A 236 -1.09 18.06 -17.49
CA VAL A 236 -0.52 17.90 -16.16
C VAL A 236 -1.15 16.71 -15.45
N GLY A 237 -0.31 15.79 -15.00
CA GLY A 237 -0.60 14.78 -13.99
C GLY A 237 0.07 15.16 -12.67
N LEU A 238 -0.43 14.62 -11.58
CA LEU A 238 0.11 14.87 -10.25
C LEU A 238 0.50 13.56 -9.60
N TYR A 239 1.58 13.57 -8.79
CA TYR A 239 1.97 12.43 -7.99
C TYR A 239 2.38 12.83 -6.58
N PHE A 240 2.27 11.87 -5.69
CA PHE A 240 2.74 11.99 -4.30
C PHE A 240 3.81 10.92 -4.05
N TYR A 241 4.91 11.30 -3.43
CA TYR A 241 5.95 10.35 -3.08
C TYR A 241 5.73 9.86 -1.64
N SER A 242 5.19 8.66 -1.50
CA SER A 242 4.93 8.06 -0.19
C SER A 242 6.16 7.33 0.32
N TYR A 243 6.48 7.55 1.61
CA TYR A 243 7.41 6.73 2.39
C TYR A 243 6.66 5.77 3.32
N ALA A 244 5.32 5.67 3.17
CA ALA A 244 4.51 4.76 3.97
C ALA A 244 5.06 3.34 3.83
N THR A 245 5.26 2.69 4.96
CA THR A 245 5.70 1.30 5.07
C THR A 245 4.57 0.38 5.53
N GLU A 246 3.44 0.98 5.90
CA GLU A 246 2.25 0.32 6.39
C GLU A 246 1.01 0.83 5.65
N ILE A 247 -0.03 -0.01 5.54
CA ILE A 247 -1.23 0.29 4.74
C ILE A 247 -2.14 1.37 5.36
N TRP A 248 -1.97 1.67 6.65
CA TRP A 248 -2.75 2.70 7.38
C TRP A 248 -1.97 4.03 7.56
N GLU A 249 -0.76 4.16 7.04
CA GLU A 249 -0.01 5.41 6.94
C GLU A 249 -0.39 6.15 5.64
#